data_357011ee68024c5e14d10311161681f4
#
_entry.id   357011ee68024c5e14d10311161681f4
#
_cell.length_a   1.000
_cell.length_b   1.000
_cell.length_c   1.000
_cell.angle_alpha   90.00
_cell.angle_beta   90.00
_cell.angle_gamma   90.00
#
_symmetry.space_group_name_H-M   'P 1'
#
loop_
_entity.id
_entity.type
_entity.pdbx_description
1 polymer ?
#
loop_
_entity_poly.entity_id
_entity_poly.type
_entity_poly.pdbx_seq_one_letter_code
_entity_poly.pdbx_strand_id
1 'polypeptide(L)'
;MEPRPENRLLPFAEWPQADREAWLRALEPVDLLDPAIGQANRWSEATRKMIVSGYGRWLSHLLRIGELHSQEHPGARATRERVSSYRAAMRAANLADYTISGALQQLGDALKVMAADEDFSWISRAAWRLHASAEPARDLRSRLRAADELIELGLALMKAAEEGEFARSAEQACLYRDGLVIAFLMRRPIRSRSLQGLRLEDHVRKRGAGWWVCLEGAIVKSGRPLEFSWPTA
;
A
#
# COMPACT_ATOMS: atom_id res chain seq x y z
N MET A 1 19.47 -11.99 -0.87
CA MET A 1 20.06 -10.69 -0.50
C MET A 1 19.45 -10.32 0.85
N GLU A 2 20.21 -10.40 1.93
CA GLU A 2 19.72 -10.01 3.24
C GLU A 2 19.34 -8.52 3.23
N PRO A 3 18.22 -8.13 3.86
CA PRO A 3 17.85 -6.73 3.96
C PRO A 3 18.95 -5.98 4.75
N ARG A 4 19.30 -4.80 4.26
CA ARG A 4 20.25 -3.94 4.96
C ARG A 4 19.78 -3.72 6.40
N PRO A 5 20.67 -3.70 7.39
CA PRO A 5 20.30 -3.58 8.82
C PRO A 5 19.40 -2.38 9.11
N GLU A 6 19.56 -1.27 8.38
CA GLU A 6 18.73 -0.07 8.49
C GLU A 6 17.30 -0.25 8.00
N ASN A 7 17.01 -1.27 7.19
CA ASN A 7 15.69 -1.57 6.65
C ASN A 7 15.03 -2.77 7.33
N ARG A 8 15.67 -3.36 8.34
CA ARG A 8 15.12 -4.50 9.07
C ARG A 8 13.87 -4.04 9.83
N LEU A 9 12.76 -4.64 9.49
CA LEU A 9 11.51 -4.52 10.21
C LEU A 9 11.56 -5.41 11.45
N LEU A 10 11.26 -4.89 12.65
CA LEU A 10 11.05 -5.72 13.82
C LEU A 10 9.71 -6.47 13.67
N PRO A 11 9.73 -7.81 13.53
CA PRO A 11 8.51 -8.60 13.39
C PRO A 11 7.60 -8.43 14.61
N PHE A 12 6.27 -8.56 14.41
CA PHE A 12 5.30 -8.42 15.49
C PHE A 12 5.59 -9.34 16.70
N ALA A 13 6.08 -10.56 16.44
CA ALA A 13 6.43 -11.50 17.49
C ALA A 13 7.59 -11.03 18.40
N GLU A 14 8.45 -10.15 17.88
CA GLU A 14 9.62 -9.59 18.60
C GLU A 14 9.31 -8.24 19.28
N TRP A 15 8.10 -7.71 19.13
CA TRP A 15 7.73 -6.46 19.81
C TRP A 15 7.73 -6.64 21.32
N PRO A 16 8.02 -5.57 22.10
CA PRO A 16 7.80 -5.60 23.55
C PRO A 16 6.39 -6.05 23.89
N GLN A 17 6.22 -6.70 25.04
CA GLN A 17 4.94 -7.26 25.45
C GLN A 17 3.84 -6.21 25.52
N ALA A 18 4.14 -5.03 26.12
CA ALA A 18 3.19 -3.93 26.23
C ALA A 18 2.68 -3.46 24.86
N ASP A 19 3.55 -3.41 23.85
CA ASP A 19 3.19 -3.01 22.49
C ASP A 19 2.30 -4.04 21.79
N ARG A 20 2.59 -5.34 21.99
CA ARG A 20 1.76 -6.41 21.43
C ARG A 20 0.36 -6.42 22.06
N GLU A 21 0.30 -6.29 23.39
CA GLU A 21 -0.96 -6.25 24.12
C GLU A 21 -1.81 -5.04 23.73
N ALA A 22 -1.19 -3.84 23.61
CA ALA A 22 -1.88 -2.64 23.15
C ALA A 22 -2.42 -2.78 21.72
N TRP A 23 -1.63 -3.37 20.82
CA TRP A 23 -2.10 -3.65 19.46
C TRP A 23 -3.24 -4.66 19.41
N LEU A 24 -3.14 -5.76 20.17
CA LEU A 24 -4.21 -6.79 20.24
C LEU A 24 -5.50 -6.21 20.82
N ARG A 25 -5.43 -5.39 21.87
CA ARG A 25 -6.57 -4.64 22.41
C ARG A 25 -7.23 -3.73 21.38
N ALA A 26 -6.42 -3.04 20.57
CA ALA A 26 -6.92 -2.20 19.48
C ALA A 26 -7.65 -2.99 18.37
N LEU A 27 -7.45 -4.32 18.28
CA LEU A 27 -8.12 -5.21 17.34
C LEU A 27 -9.36 -5.89 17.91
N GLU A 28 -9.63 -5.79 19.20
CA GLU A 28 -10.81 -6.36 19.82
C GLU A 28 -12.11 -5.82 19.19
N PRO A 29 -13.25 -6.47 19.37
CA PRO A 29 -14.54 -5.91 19.01
C PRO A 29 -14.73 -4.53 19.63
N VAL A 30 -15.31 -3.60 18.87
CA VAL A 30 -15.55 -2.23 19.36
C VAL A 30 -16.48 -2.28 20.57
N ASP A 31 -16.01 -1.78 21.72
CA ASP A 31 -16.85 -1.57 22.89
C ASP A 31 -17.59 -0.21 22.74
N LEU A 32 -18.90 -0.24 22.94
CA LEU A 32 -19.72 0.99 22.90
C LEU A 32 -19.51 1.87 24.11
N LEU A 33 -19.05 1.32 25.23
CA LEU A 33 -18.82 2.03 26.50
C LEU A 33 -17.37 2.48 26.64
N ASP A 34 -16.43 1.82 25.95
CA ASP A 34 -15.03 2.20 25.90
C ASP A 34 -14.58 2.42 24.45
N PRO A 35 -14.65 3.67 23.97
CA PRO A 35 -14.26 3.98 22.58
C PRO A 35 -12.77 3.80 22.29
N ALA A 36 -11.91 3.58 23.29
CA ALA A 36 -10.48 3.30 23.12
C ALA A 36 -10.25 1.86 22.64
N ILE A 37 -11.19 0.94 22.94
CA ILE A 37 -11.10 -0.47 22.55
C ILE A 37 -11.56 -0.65 21.09
N GLY A 38 -10.85 -1.48 20.34
CA GLY A 38 -11.29 -1.93 19.02
C GLY A 38 -11.19 -0.89 17.90
N GLN A 39 -10.49 0.21 18.08
CA GLN A 39 -10.39 1.27 17.05
C GLN A 39 -9.79 0.75 15.75
N ALA A 40 -8.80 -0.16 15.80
CA ALA A 40 -8.18 -0.76 14.62
C ALA A 40 -9.02 -1.90 14.01
N ASN A 41 -10.05 -2.38 14.70
CA ASN A 41 -10.91 -3.45 14.19
C ASN A 41 -11.67 -3.04 12.92
N ARG A 42 -11.97 -1.75 12.76
CA ARG A 42 -12.63 -1.19 11.59
C ARG A 42 -11.71 -1.07 10.36
N TRP A 43 -10.40 -1.22 10.54
CA TRP A 43 -9.44 -1.12 9.44
C TRP A 43 -9.44 -2.38 8.58
N SER A 44 -9.21 -2.20 7.28
CA SER A 44 -8.98 -3.32 6.37
C SER A 44 -7.70 -4.08 6.79
N GLU A 45 -7.64 -5.36 6.47
CA GLU A 45 -6.45 -6.19 6.72
C GLU A 45 -5.18 -5.56 6.11
N ALA A 46 -5.28 -4.99 4.91
CA ALA A 46 -4.18 -4.28 4.26
C ALA A 46 -3.71 -3.06 5.06
N THR A 47 -4.64 -2.29 5.65
CA THR A 47 -4.31 -1.16 6.53
C THR A 47 -3.64 -1.65 7.80
N ARG A 48 -4.15 -2.69 8.43
CA ARG A 48 -3.54 -3.28 9.64
C ARG A 48 -2.11 -3.74 9.36
N LYS A 49 -1.87 -4.48 8.27
CA LYS A 49 -0.52 -4.91 7.84
C LYS A 49 0.41 -3.74 7.61
N MET A 50 -0.07 -2.67 6.98
CA MET A 50 0.72 -1.47 6.72
C MET A 50 1.12 -0.78 8.03
N ILE A 51 0.20 -0.64 8.99
CA ILE A 51 0.46 -0.01 10.29
C ILE A 51 1.42 -0.87 11.12
N VAL A 52 1.20 -2.19 11.19
CA VAL A 52 2.13 -3.12 11.87
C VAL A 52 3.55 -3.00 11.29
N SER A 53 3.67 -2.96 9.97
CA SER A 53 4.97 -2.78 9.30
C SER A 53 5.60 -1.41 9.61
N GLY A 54 4.79 -0.35 9.66
CA GLY A 54 5.25 1.00 10.01
C GLY A 54 5.75 1.10 11.44
N TYR A 55 4.96 0.57 12.38
CA TYR A 55 5.33 0.55 13.79
C TYR A 55 6.54 -0.33 14.08
N GLY A 56 6.63 -1.51 13.43
CA GLY A 56 7.81 -2.36 13.52
C GLY A 56 9.10 -1.70 13.02
N ARG A 57 9.02 -0.80 12.02
CA ARG A 57 10.17 0.04 11.60
C ARG A 57 10.56 1.06 12.67
N TRP A 58 9.59 1.66 13.33
CA TRP A 58 9.83 2.55 14.47
C TRP A 58 10.55 1.82 15.60
N LEU A 59 10.03 0.66 16.03
CA LEU A 59 10.67 -0.15 17.08
C LEU A 59 12.07 -0.60 16.67
N SER A 60 12.28 -0.96 15.41
CA SER A 60 13.60 -1.29 14.87
C SER A 60 14.58 -0.12 14.94
N HIS A 61 14.10 1.12 14.75
CA HIS A 61 14.92 2.31 14.96
C HIS A 61 15.33 2.47 16.41
N LEU A 62 14.38 2.37 17.35
CA LEU A 62 14.66 2.46 18.78
C LEU A 62 15.64 1.38 19.25
N LEU A 63 15.48 0.15 18.76
CA LEU A 63 16.39 -0.96 19.05
C LEU A 63 17.83 -0.63 18.60
N ARG A 64 18.00 -0.07 17.41
CA ARG A 64 19.33 0.30 16.87
C ARG A 64 20.03 1.40 17.65
N ILE A 65 19.29 2.34 18.20
CA ILE A 65 19.87 3.42 19.01
C ILE A 65 19.94 3.08 20.50
N GLY A 66 19.59 1.85 20.89
CA GLY A 66 19.62 1.38 22.28
C GLY A 66 18.53 1.95 23.19
N GLU A 67 17.45 2.52 22.60
CA GLU A 67 16.36 3.17 23.34
C GLU A 67 15.05 2.35 23.34
N LEU A 68 15.09 1.08 22.97
CA LEU A 68 13.94 0.19 23.05
C LEU A 68 13.89 -0.49 24.43
N HIS A 69 13.17 0.08 25.36
CA HIS A 69 12.98 -0.48 26.71
C HIS A 69 11.72 -1.35 26.77
N SER A 70 11.85 -2.62 27.16
CA SER A 70 10.77 -3.61 27.11
C SER A 70 9.57 -3.27 28.00
N GLN A 71 9.79 -2.56 29.10
CA GLN A 71 8.75 -2.19 30.07
C GLN A 71 8.07 -0.83 29.77
N GLU A 72 8.54 -0.10 28.78
CA GLU A 72 8.00 1.21 28.45
C GLU A 72 6.71 1.06 27.64
N HIS A 73 5.67 1.85 27.98
CA HIS A 73 4.40 1.87 27.25
C HIS A 73 4.56 2.47 25.85
N PRO A 74 3.79 2.01 24.83
CA PRO A 74 3.88 2.55 23.46
C PRO A 74 3.85 4.07 23.36
N GLY A 75 2.97 4.73 24.11
CA GLY A 75 2.87 6.20 24.16
C GLY A 75 4.13 6.87 24.69
N ALA A 76 4.66 6.39 25.81
CA ALA A 76 5.86 6.95 26.43
C ALA A 76 7.10 6.87 25.54
N ARG A 77 7.16 5.89 24.59
CA ARG A 77 8.26 5.77 23.61
C ARG A 77 8.30 6.91 22.62
N ALA A 78 7.17 7.53 22.31
CA ALA A 78 7.05 8.48 21.21
C ALA A 78 7.34 9.93 21.66
N THR A 79 8.52 10.16 22.21
CA THR A 79 8.96 11.52 22.52
C THR A 79 9.33 12.30 21.25
N ARG A 80 9.32 13.65 21.35
CA ARG A 80 9.70 14.53 20.22
C ARG A 80 11.13 14.27 19.77
N GLU A 81 12.04 14.00 20.69
CA GLU A 81 13.45 13.72 20.46
C GLU A 81 13.62 12.44 19.68
N ARG A 82 12.98 11.37 20.12
CA ARG A 82 13.04 10.05 19.46
C ARG A 82 12.40 10.07 18.07
N VAL A 83 11.25 10.72 17.91
CA VAL A 83 10.60 10.88 16.58
C VAL A 83 11.45 11.75 15.65
N SER A 84 12.12 12.80 16.17
CA SER A 84 13.07 13.60 15.41
C SER A 84 14.28 12.78 14.97
N SER A 85 14.83 11.95 15.85
CA SER A 85 15.91 11.00 15.56
C SER A 85 15.50 10.00 14.47
N TYR A 86 14.30 9.43 14.57
CA TYR A 86 13.74 8.52 13.56
C TYR A 86 13.66 9.19 12.18
N ARG A 87 13.12 10.40 12.11
CA ARG A 87 13.09 11.18 10.86
C ARG A 87 14.49 11.46 10.32
N ALA A 88 15.42 11.85 11.18
CA ALA A 88 16.81 12.12 10.78
C ALA A 88 17.49 10.88 10.22
N ALA A 89 17.30 9.70 10.84
CA ALA A 89 17.82 8.43 10.35
C ALA A 89 17.27 8.06 8.97
N MET A 90 15.98 8.28 8.73
CA MET A 90 15.38 8.06 7.41
C MET A 90 15.95 9.01 6.34
N ARG A 91 16.21 10.26 6.68
CA ARG A 91 16.87 11.23 5.78
C ARG A 91 18.31 10.82 5.49
N ALA A 92 19.06 10.40 6.49
CA ALA A 92 20.42 9.90 6.32
C ALA A 92 20.48 8.65 5.42
N ALA A 93 19.42 7.84 5.42
CA ALA A 93 19.25 6.71 4.50
C ALA A 93 18.75 7.13 3.09
N ASN A 94 18.70 8.44 2.77
CA ASN A 94 18.24 9.01 1.50
C ASN A 94 16.82 8.60 1.10
N LEU A 95 15.92 8.41 2.07
CA LEU A 95 14.52 8.17 1.76
C LEU A 95 13.83 9.47 1.30
N ALA A 96 12.95 9.35 0.32
CA ALA A 96 12.15 10.46 -0.18
C ALA A 96 11.20 11.00 0.90
N ASP A 97 10.93 12.32 0.89
CA ASP A 97 10.06 12.97 1.87
C ASP A 97 8.65 12.37 1.91
N TYR A 98 8.10 11.91 0.79
CA TYR A 98 6.85 11.15 0.76
C TYR A 98 6.93 9.83 1.56
N THR A 99 8.06 9.13 1.49
CA THR A 99 8.28 7.89 2.25
C THR A 99 8.39 8.17 3.75
N ILE A 100 9.13 9.23 4.12
CA ILE A 100 9.31 9.67 5.51
C ILE A 100 7.97 10.12 6.09
N SER A 101 7.23 10.95 5.35
CA SER A 101 5.88 11.40 5.73
C SER A 101 4.95 10.21 5.98
N GLY A 102 4.94 9.22 5.06
CA GLY A 102 4.15 7.99 5.22
C GLY A 102 4.54 7.19 6.46
N ALA A 103 5.83 7.08 6.77
CA ALA A 103 6.31 6.39 7.97
C ALA A 103 5.88 7.10 9.27
N LEU A 104 5.95 8.43 9.30
CA LEU A 104 5.45 9.22 10.44
C LEU A 104 3.93 9.11 10.58
N GLN A 105 3.17 9.12 9.49
CA GLN A 105 1.73 8.91 9.54
C GLN A 105 1.37 7.54 10.10
N GLN A 106 2.07 6.47 9.66
CA GLN A 106 1.87 5.12 10.18
C GLN A 106 2.16 5.02 11.67
N LEU A 107 3.22 5.72 12.16
CA LEU A 107 3.52 5.82 13.58
C LEU A 107 2.39 6.52 14.34
N GLY A 108 1.93 7.68 13.85
CA GLY A 108 0.83 8.42 14.46
C GLY A 108 -0.47 7.61 14.51
N ASP A 109 -0.79 6.89 13.44
CA ASP A 109 -1.98 6.03 13.37
C ASP A 109 -1.89 4.84 14.34
N ALA A 110 -0.70 4.23 14.49
CA ALA A 110 -0.47 3.16 15.46
C ALA A 110 -0.67 3.66 16.90
N LEU A 111 -0.02 4.77 17.26
CA LEU A 111 -0.12 5.35 18.62
C LEU A 111 -1.53 5.80 18.94
N LYS A 112 -2.26 6.34 17.99
CA LYS A 112 -3.67 6.74 18.18
C LYS A 112 -4.55 5.60 18.67
N VAL A 113 -4.26 4.35 18.30
CA VAL A 113 -5.07 3.19 18.71
C VAL A 113 -4.42 2.38 19.84
N MET A 114 -3.11 2.49 20.04
CA MET A 114 -2.36 1.74 21.08
C MET A 114 -2.19 2.53 22.38
N ALA A 115 -2.33 3.87 22.33
CA ALA A 115 -2.23 4.78 23.45
C ALA A 115 -3.28 5.90 23.27
N ALA A 116 -4.55 5.50 23.24
CA ALA A 116 -5.68 6.36 22.86
C ALA A 116 -5.95 7.53 23.84
N ASP A 117 -5.48 7.44 25.05
CA ASP A 117 -5.55 8.44 26.13
C ASP A 117 -4.54 9.57 25.98
N GLU A 118 -3.58 9.45 25.04
CA GLU A 118 -2.57 10.46 24.78
C GLU A 118 -2.77 11.14 23.41
N ASP A 119 -2.34 12.42 23.27
CA ASP A 119 -2.44 13.15 22.01
C ASP A 119 -1.15 13.07 21.17
N PHE A 120 -1.17 12.28 20.13
CA PHE A 120 -0.11 12.16 19.11
C PHE A 120 -0.40 12.93 17.82
N SER A 121 -1.40 13.81 17.80
CA SER A 121 -1.76 14.60 16.61
C SER A 121 -0.60 15.44 16.07
N TRP A 122 0.39 15.77 16.91
CA TRP A 122 1.59 16.49 16.52
C TRP A 122 2.45 15.68 15.52
N ILE A 123 2.48 14.33 15.60
CA ILE A 123 3.18 13.46 14.65
C ILE A 123 2.47 13.51 13.29
N SER A 124 1.15 13.36 13.28
CA SER A 124 0.35 13.44 12.04
C SER A 124 0.44 14.84 11.40
N ARG A 125 0.46 15.90 12.20
CA ARG A 125 0.69 17.27 11.70
C ARG A 125 2.09 17.42 11.08
N ALA A 126 3.11 16.84 11.71
CA ALA A 126 4.47 16.86 11.15
C ALA A 126 4.56 16.06 9.84
N ALA A 127 3.92 14.89 9.79
CA ALA A 127 3.81 14.08 8.58
C ALA A 127 3.12 14.84 7.44
N TRP A 128 2.00 15.50 7.73
CA TRP A 128 1.26 16.29 6.75
C TRP A 128 2.07 17.47 6.21
N ARG A 129 2.77 18.23 7.07
CA ARG A 129 3.64 19.34 6.65
C ARG A 129 4.75 18.86 5.72
N LEU A 130 5.39 17.74 6.07
CA LEU A 130 6.42 17.14 5.23
C LEU A 130 5.85 16.67 3.88
N HIS A 131 4.66 16.07 3.89
CA HIS A 131 3.98 15.65 2.67
C HIS A 131 3.63 16.85 1.77
N ALA A 132 3.14 17.94 2.35
CA ALA A 132 2.74 19.13 1.59
C ALA A 132 3.93 19.86 0.93
N SER A 133 5.12 19.75 1.53
CA SER A 133 6.35 20.34 0.98
C SER A 133 7.21 19.35 0.18
N ALA A 134 6.78 18.09 0.08
CA ALA A 134 7.56 17.07 -0.57
C ALA A 134 7.55 17.22 -2.11
N GLU A 135 8.73 17.13 -2.69
CA GLU A 135 8.87 17.08 -4.14
C GLU A 135 8.98 15.63 -4.63
N PRO A 136 8.51 15.33 -5.84
CA PRO A 136 8.67 14.01 -6.44
C PRO A 136 10.16 13.65 -6.56
N ALA A 137 10.56 12.51 -5.97
CA ALA A 137 11.94 12.04 -6.03
C ALA A 137 12.40 11.63 -7.43
N ARG A 138 11.46 11.49 -8.38
CA ARG A 138 11.75 11.13 -9.78
C ARG A 138 10.90 11.99 -10.69
N ASP A 139 11.52 12.59 -11.69
CA ASP A 139 10.78 13.17 -12.80
C ASP A 139 10.32 12.06 -13.75
N LEU A 140 9.02 11.83 -13.79
CA LEU A 140 8.39 10.85 -14.68
C LEU A 140 7.92 11.48 -16.00
N ARG A 141 8.03 12.79 -16.19
CA ARG A 141 7.50 13.49 -17.38
C ARG A 141 8.10 12.98 -18.66
N SER A 142 9.41 12.72 -18.67
CA SER A 142 10.14 12.17 -19.82
C SER A 142 9.68 10.75 -20.22
N ARG A 143 8.97 10.06 -19.32
CA ARG A 143 8.47 8.70 -19.53
C ARG A 143 6.99 8.66 -19.91
N LEU A 144 6.30 9.80 -19.88
CA LEU A 144 4.92 9.88 -20.32
C LEU A 144 4.84 9.62 -21.82
N ARG A 145 3.81 8.87 -22.20
CA ARG A 145 3.46 8.59 -23.60
C ARG A 145 1.99 8.92 -23.80
N ALA A 146 1.59 9.26 -25.01
CA ALA A 146 0.20 9.46 -25.35
C ALA A 146 -0.58 8.14 -25.20
N ALA A 147 -1.84 8.24 -24.80
CA ALA A 147 -2.68 7.04 -24.61
C ALA A 147 -2.84 6.26 -25.91
N ASP A 148 -2.97 6.96 -27.04
CA ASP A 148 -3.12 6.34 -28.35
C ASP A 148 -1.87 5.55 -28.75
N GLU A 149 -0.66 6.08 -28.52
CA GLU A 149 0.60 5.35 -28.75
C GLU A 149 0.65 4.03 -27.96
N LEU A 150 0.16 4.05 -26.71
CA LEU A 150 0.13 2.85 -25.86
C LEU A 150 -0.96 1.88 -26.31
N ILE A 151 -2.11 2.36 -26.80
CA ILE A 151 -3.14 1.50 -27.37
C ILE A 151 -2.60 0.81 -28.63
N GLU A 152 -1.97 1.56 -29.54
CA GLU A 152 -1.35 1.01 -30.77
C GLU A 152 -0.27 -0.03 -30.42
N LEU A 153 0.58 0.26 -29.44
CA LEU A 153 1.56 -0.71 -28.94
C LEU A 153 0.88 -1.99 -28.45
N GLY A 154 -0.19 -1.86 -27.64
CA GLY A 154 -0.93 -3.02 -27.14
C GLY A 154 -1.52 -3.88 -28.26
N LEU A 155 -2.13 -3.24 -29.25
CA LEU A 155 -2.68 -3.93 -30.43
C LEU A 155 -1.59 -4.59 -31.29
N ALA A 156 -0.46 -3.91 -31.49
CA ALA A 156 0.68 -4.45 -32.21
C ALA A 156 1.28 -5.69 -31.52
N LEU A 157 1.39 -5.68 -30.19
CA LEU A 157 1.85 -6.84 -29.41
C LEU A 157 0.89 -8.03 -29.54
N MET A 158 -0.42 -7.80 -29.49
CA MET A 158 -1.41 -8.84 -29.69
C MET A 158 -1.33 -9.45 -31.09
N LYS A 159 -1.22 -8.60 -32.10
CA LYS A 159 -1.06 -9.03 -33.49
C LYS A 159 0.23 -9.82 -33.69
N ALA A 160 1.36 -9.34 -33.15
CA ALA A 160 2.62 -10.06 -33.20
C ALA A 160 2.56 -11.43 -32.51
N ALA A 161 1.76 -11.55 -31.44
CA ALA A 161 1.53 -12.83 -30.78
C ALA A 161 0.70 -13.80 -31.63
N GLU A 162 -0.24 -13.30 -32.43
CA GLU A 162 -1.08 -14.11 -33.34
C GLU A 162 -0.33 -14.58 -34.59
N GLU A 163 0.52 -13.72 -35.17
CA GLU A 163 1.21 -13.92 -36.43
C GLU A 163 2.63 -14.49 -36.28
N GLY A 164 3.22 -14.41 -35.07
CA GLY A 164 4.60 -14.80 -34.81
C GLY A 164 4.81 -16.29 -34.62
N GLU A 165 6.01 -16.75 -34.94
CA GLU A 165 6.48 -18.09 -34.59
C GLU A 165 7.18 -18.05 -33.24
N PHE A 166 6.69 -18.80 -32.26
CA PHE A 166 7.23 -18.87 -30.91
C PHE A 166 7.73 -20.27 -30.58
N ALA A 167 8.90 -20.35 -29.99
CA ALA A 167 9.45 -21.62 -29.52
C ALA A 167 8.63 -22.23 -28.38
N ARG A 168 7.89 -21.39 -27.65
CA ARG A 168 7.02 -21.81 -26.54
C ARG A 168 5.67 -21.10 -26.61
N SER A 169 4.59 -21.86 -26.48
CA SER A 169 3.22 -21.33 -26.41
C SER A 169 3.02 -20.35 -25.23
N ALA A 170 3.77 -20.52 -24.15
CA ALA A 170 3.73 -19.62 -23.02
C ALA A 170 4.27 -18.21 -23.35
N GLU A 171 5.28 -18.10 -24.20
CA GLU A 171 5.82 -16.81 -24.65
C GLU A 171 4.79 -16.06 -25.49
N GLN A 172 4.15 -16.75 -26.42
CA GLN A 172 3.05 -16.24 -27.24
C GLN A 172 1.90 -15.73 -26.35
N ALA A 173 1.45 -16.55 -25.41
CA ALA A 173 0.37 -16.20 -24.50
C ALA A 173 0.72 -14.99 -23.60
N CYS A 174 1.96 -14.90 -23.13
CA CYS A 174 2.42 -13.75 -22.36
C CYS A 174 2.43 -12.48 -23.22
N LEU A 175 2.91 -12.53 -24.45
CA LEU A 175 2.95 -11.37 -25.34
C LEU A 175 1.54 -10.86 -25.65
N TYR A 176 0.62 -11.77 -25.95
CA TYR A 176 -0.78 -11.45 -26.19
C TYR A 176 -1.44 -10.80 -24.95
N ARG A 177 -1.26 -11.43 -23.78
CA ARG A 177 -1.76 -10.92 -22.49
C ARG A 177 -1.24 -9.52 -22.20
N ASP A 178 0.05 -9.29 -22.39
CA ASP A 178 0.67 -8.00 -22.06
C ASP A 178 0.15 -6.90 -23.00
N GLY A 179 -0.01 -7.21 -24.30
CA GLY A 179 -0.65 -6.31 -25.25
C GLY A 179 -2.10 -5.98 -24.87
N LEU A 180 -2.88 -7.01 -24.52
CA LEU A 180 -4.27 -6.84 -24.08
C LEU A 180 -4.38 -5.99 -22.83
N VAL A 181 -3.54 -6.22 -21.83
CA VAL A 181 -3.52 -5.46 -20.57
C VAL A 181 -3.18 -3.98 -20.83
N ILE A 182 -2.20 -3.69 -21.69
CA ILE A 182 -1.83 -2.32 -22.05
C ILE A 182 -3.00 -1.62 -22.74
N ALA A 183 -3.56 -2.19 -23.80
CA ALA A 183 -4.67 -1.60 -24.54
C ALA A 183 -5.91 -1.41 -23.66
N PHE A 184 -6.20 -2.39 -22.79
CA PHE A 184 -7.32 -2.31 -21.86
C PHE A 184 -7.16 -1.19 -20.84
N LEU A 185 -6.00 -1.11 -20.16
CA LEU A 185 -5.75 -0.11 -19.12
C LEU A 185 -5.74 1.32 -19.66
N MET A 186 -5.34 1.51 -20.92
CA MET A 186 -5.38 2.83 -21.55
C MET A 186 -6.82 3.30 -21.82
N ARG A 187 -7.74 2.37 -22.08
CA ARG A 187 -9.16 2.70 -22.29
C ARG A 187 -10.00 2.69 -21.02
N ARG A 188 -9.65 1.81 -20.09
CA ARG A 188 -10.34 1.62 -18.80
C ARG A 188 -9.35 1.43 -17.66
N PRO A 189 -8.80 2.52 -17.10
CA PRO A 189 -7.85 2.44 -16.01
C PRO A 189 -8.53 1.89 -14.75
N ILE A 190 -8.19 0.67 -14.37
CA ILE A 190 -8.61 0.05 -13.12
C ILE A 190 -7.40 -0.13 -12.20
N ARG A 191 -7.65 -0.25 -10.89
CA ARG A 191 -6.56 -0.45 -9.93
C ARG A 191 -5.90 -1.81 -10.13
N SER A 192 -4.58 -1.88 -9.90
CA SER A 192 -3.78 -3.11 -10.06
C SER A 192 -4.38 -4.31 -9.31
N ARG A 193 -4.91 -4.10 -8.10
CA ARG A 193 -5.58 -5.17 -7.34
C ARG A 193 -6.84 -5.69 -8.06
N SER A 194 -7.64 -4.80 -8.65
CA SER A 194 -8.82 -5.20 -9.41
C SER A 194 -8.44 -5.91 -10.71
N LEU A 195 -7.37 -5.47 -11.36
CA LEU A 195 -6.85 -6.15 -12.55
C LEU A 195 -6.32 -7.56 -12.21
N GLN A 196 -5.55 -7.70 -11.13
CA GLN A 196 -5.03 -9.00 -10.67
C GLN A 196 -6.14 -9.98 -10.24
N GLY A 197 -7.24 -9.46 -9.72
CA GLY A 197 -8.41 -10.26 -9.34
C GLY A 197 -9.36 -10.57 -10.50
N LEU A 198 -9.13 -10.03 -11.70
CA LEU A 198 -9.98 -10.24 -12.85
C LEU A 198 -9.82 -11.68 -13.37
N ARG A 199 -10.95 -12.38 -13.49
CA ARG A 199 -11.06 -13.71 -14.10
C ARG A 199 -11.96 -13.62 -15.31
N LEU A 200 -11.52 -14.10 -16.46
CA LEU A 200 -12.26 -13.98 -17.71
C LEU A 200 -13.63 -14.64 -17.63
N GLU A 201 -13.71 -15.83 -17.05
CA GLU A 201 -14.96 -16.62 -16.96
C GLU A 201 -15.99 -16.01 -16.00
N ASP A 202 -15.52 -15.38 -14.91
CA ASP A 202 -16.39 -14.84 -13.86
C ASP A 202 -16.77 -13.38 -14.11
N HIS A 203 -15.82 -12.58 -14.59
CA HIS A 203 -15.93 -11.13 -14.61
C HIS A 203 -16.12 -10.53 -16.01
N VAL A 204 -15.82 -11.28 -17.07
CA VAL A 204 -16.03 -10.83 -18.47
C VAL A 204 -17.23 -11.56 -19.04
N ARG A 205 -18.29 -10.85 -19.32
CA ARG A 205 -19.58 -11.42 -19.72
C ARG A 205 -20.05 -10.83 -21.03
N LYS A 206 -20.57 -11.68 -21.93
CA LYS A 206 -21.24 -11.23 -23.15
C LYS A 206 -22.66 -10.79 -22.82
N ARG A 207 -23.02 -9.56 -23.22
CA ARG A 207 -24.38 -9.03 -23.09
C ARG A 207 -24.80 -8.41 -24.43
N GLY A 208 -25.75 -9.03 -25.09
CA GLY A 208 -26.12 -8.64 -26.45
C GLY A 208 -24.95 -8.77 -27.42
N ALA A 209 -24.68 -7.73 -28.18
CA ALA A 209 -23.54 -7.67 -29.11
C ALA A 209 -22.18 -7.31 -28.47
N GLY A 210 -22.16 -6.92 -27.18
CA GLY A 210 -20.97 -6.41 -26.51
C GLY A 210 -20.49 -7.28 -25.35
N TRP A 211 -19.25 -7.02 -24.93
CA TRP A 211 -18.65 -7.60 -23.73
C TRP A 211 -18.69 -6.61 -22.59
N TRP A 212 -18.85 -7.12 -21.39
CA TRP A 212 -18.91 -6.33 -20.16
C TRP A 212 -17.94 -6.88 -19.12
N VAL A 213 -17.32 -5.97 -18.38
CA VAL A 213 -16.54 -6.30 -17.19
C VAL A 213 -17.39 -5.98 -15.97
N CYS A 214 -17.61 -7.00 -15.13
CA CYS A 214 -18.42 -6.92 -13.91
C CYS A 214 -17.55 -7.36 -12.74
N LEU A 215 -17.09 -6.41 -11.94
CA LEU A 215 -16.23 -6.65 -10.78
C LEU A 215 -17.05 -6.50 -9.49
N GLU A 216 -17.04 -7.53 -8.67
CA GLU A 216 -17.71 -7.52 -7.37
C GLU A 216 -17.04 -6.55 -6.39
N GLY A 217 -17.81 -6.03 -5.42
CA GLY A 217 -17.30 -5.10 -4.42
C GLY A 217 -16.10 -5.63 -3.63
N ALA A 218 -16.02 -6.93 -3.41
CA ALA A 218 -14.92 -7.58 -2.69
C ALA A 218 -13.53 -7.36 -3.32
N ILE A 219 -13.47 -7.26 -4.66
CA ILE A 219 -12.21 -7.04 -5.40
C ILE A 219 -11.97 -5.58 -5.77
N VAL A 220 -12.93 -4.70 -5.46
CA VAL A 220 -12.82 -3.26 -5.70
C VAL A 220 -12.51 -2.53 -4.40
N LYS A 221 -11.51 -1.65 -4.39
CA LYS A 221 -11.07 -0.93 -3.17
C LYS A 221 -12.18 -0.15 -2.47
N SER A 222 -13.17 0.35 -3.23
CA SER A 222 -14.31 1.09 -2.69
C SER A 222 -15.36 0.22 -2.00
N GLY A 223 -15.27 -1.11 -2.11
CA GLY A 223 -16.31 -2.05 -1.67
C GLY A 223 -17.58 -2.02 -2.53
N ARG A 224 -17.63 -1.19 -3.58
CA ARG A 224 -18.78 -1.07 -4.48
C ARG A 224 -18.49 -1.84 -5.76
N PRO A 225 -19.47 -2.58 -6.31
CA PRO A 225 -19.33 -3.23 -7.61
C PRO A 225 -18.96 -2.21 -8.69
N LEU A 226 -18.15 -2.64 -9.65
CA LEU A 226 -17.77 -1.84 -10.81
C LEU A 226 -18.20 -2.60 -12.07
N GLU A 227 -18.98 -1.95 -12.91
CA GLU A 227 -19.47 -2.53 -14.14
C GLU A 227 -19.30 -1.54 -15.30
N PHE A 228 -18.79 -2.02 -16.44
CA PHE A 228 -18.61 -1.22 -17.63
C PHE A 228 -18.52 -2.10 -18.88
N SER A 229 -18.84 -1.53 -20.03
CA SER A 229 -18.66 -2.20 -21.32
C SER A 229 -17.20 -2.40 -21.63
N TRP A 230 -16.85 -3.56 -22.18
CA TRP A 230 -15.52 -3.82 -22.73
C TRP A 230 -15.27 -2.83 -23.86
N PRO A 231 -14.11 -2.16 -23.89
CA PRO A 231 -13.79 -1.25 -24.97
C PRO A 231 -13.72 -2.00 -26.29
N THR A 232 -14.59 -1.68 -27.23
CA THR A 232 -14.45 -2.11 -28.63
C THR A 232 -13.46 -1.21 -29.34
N ALA A 233 -12.75 -1.78 -30.29
CA ALA A 233 -11.78 -1.05 -31.10
C ALA A 233 -12.44 0.07 -31.90
#